data_5d19042eb0a07524ea1e2e9fd7c9b8c0
#
_entry.id   5d19042eb0a07524ea1e2e9fd7c9b8c0
#
_cell.length_a   1.000
_cell.length_b   1.000
_cell.length_c   1.000
_cell.angle_alpha   90.00
_cell.angle_beta   90.00
_cell.angle_gamma   90.00
#
_symmetry.space_group_name_H-M   'P 1'
#
loop_
_entity.id
_entity.type
_entity.pdbx_description
1 polymer ?
#
loop_
_entity_poly.entity_id
_entity_poly.type
_entity_poly.pdbx_seq_one_letter_code
_entity_poly.pdbx_strand_id
1 'polypeptide(L)'
;MRKQDCWVLSLNICMVYDSDDFLMLSGIQHFYFCKRQWCLIHIEQQWSENRWTMEGQLLHTKADNPYVKEKRKDRFFSRAMPVASSLLGLSGVLDVVEFTKDDINGISVPGKRGKWSPVIVEFKRGKQKKDLRDIVQLVAEVICLEEKLNIKIPKSYLYYNQTNKKIEVDITEELRNLVFHL
;
A
#
# COMPACT_ATOMS: atom_id res chain seq x y z
N MET A 1 26.26 -9.26 22.32
CA MET A 1 25.77 -8.39 21.25
C MET A 1 24.63 -7.58 21.81
N ARG A 2 24.72 -6.25 21.78
CA ARG A 2 23.82 -5.33 22.50
C ARG A 2 22.49 -5.18 21.72
N LYS A 3 21.37 -5.38 22.42
CA LYS A 3 20.03 -5.02 21.96
C LYS A 3 20.00 -3.50 21.80
N GLN A 4 19.85 -3.01 20.58
CA GLN A 4 19.63 -1.59 20.31
C GLN A 4 18.14 -1.26 20.51
N ASP A 5 17.94 -0.23 21.31
CA ASP A 5 16.67 0.25 21.82
C ASP A 5 15.70 0.63 20.69
N CYS A 6 14.60 -0.10 20.62
CA CYS A 6 13.44 0.26 19.79
C CYS A 6 12.58 1.23 20.60
N TRP A 7 12.68 2.52 20.31
CA TRP A 7 11.80 3.55 20.89
C TRP A 7 10.45 3.51 20.19
N VAL A 8 9.54 2.71 20.71
CA VAL A 8 8.10 2.83 20.40
C VAL A 8 7.39 3.07 21.72
N LEU A 9 6.73 4.21 21.79
CA LEU A 9 5.91 4.65 22.90
C LEU A 9 4.92 3.55 23.32
N SER A 10 5.12 3.03 24.51
CA SER A 10 4.16 2.38 25.41
C SER A 10 3.28 1.22 24.91
N LEU A 11 3.77 0.36 24.02
CA LEU A 11 3.31 -1.02 23.94
C LEU A 11 4.50 -1.92 23.62
N ASN A 12 4.94 -2.65 24.65
CA ASN A 12 6.01 -3.64 24.60
C ASN A 12 5.60 -4.84 23.75
N ILE A 13 5.72 -4.77 22.44
CA ILE A 13 5.92 -5.93 21.58
C ILE A 13 6.46 -5.40 20.24
N CYS A 14 7.77 -5.35 20.10
CA CYS A 14 8.37 -5.29 18.78
C CYS A 14 8.35 -6.71 18.21
N MET A 15 7.20 -7.19 17.78
CA MET A 15 7.10 -8.41 16.97
C MET A 15 7.56 -8.03 15.57
N VAL A 16 8.72 -8.52 15.18
CA VAL A 16 9.19 -8.48 13.80
C VAL A 16 8.86 -9.85 13.22
N TYR A 17 7.99 -9.88 12.21
CA TYR A 17 7.62 -11.11 11.53
C TYR A 17 8.74 -11.58 10.61
N ASP A 18 8.91 -12.90 10.49
CA ASP A 18 9.79 -13.49 9.48
C ASP A 18 9.10 -13.46 8.11
N SER A 19 9.90 -13.38 7.05
CA SER A 19 9.39 -13.30 5.66
C SER A 19 8.48 -14.48 5.28
N ASP A 20 8.72 -15.65 5.88
CA ASP A 20 7.95 -16.86 5.60
C ASP A 20 6.52 -16.82 6.21
N ASP A 21 6.30 -15.93 7.19
CA ASP A 21 5.02 -15.73 7.86
C ASP A 21 4.19 -14.59 7.27
N PHE A 22 4.68 -13.92 6.21
CA PHE A 22 4.00 -12.76 5.65
C PHE A 22 2.68 -13.13 4.98
N LEU A 23 1.63 -12.41 5.38
CA LEU A 23 0.32 -12.49 4.76
C LEU A 23 0.21 -11.54 3.56
N MET A 24 -0.75 -11.80 2.68
CA MET A 24 -1.01 -10.93 1.53
C MET A 24 -1.58 -9.59 1.98
N LEU A 25 -0.92 -8.49 1.59
CA LEU A 25 -1.32 -7.13 1.91
C LEU A 25 -2.75 -6.82 1.43
N SER A 26 -3.13 -7.29 0.24
CA SER A 26 -4.50 -7.16 -0.29
C SER A 26 -5.56 -7.84 0.58
N GLY A 27 -5.17 -8.76 1.45
CA GLY A 27 -6.07 -9.44 2.38
C GLY A 27 -6.60 -8.53 3.49
N ILE A 28 -5.88 -7.46 3.86
CA ILE A 28 -6.24 -6.60 4.99
C ILE A 28 -7.61 -5.93 4.82
N GLN A 29 -7.97 -5.54 3.59
CA GLN A 29 -9.30 -4.98 3.30
C GLN A 29 -10.42 -5.99 3.53
N HIS A 30 -10.18 -7.27 3.20
CA HIS A 30 -11.14 -8.35 3.43
C HIS A 30 -11.29 -8.63 4.92
N PHE A 31 -10.18 -8.64 5.66
CA PHE A 31 -10.16 -8.85 7.10
C PHE A 31 -10.90 -7.73 7.84
N TYR A 32 -10.64 -6.47 7.50
CA TYR A 32 -11.32 -5.31 8.04
C TYR A 32 -12.84 -5.35 7.79
N PHE A 33 -13.23 -5.76 6.60
CA PHE A 33 -14.64 -5.85 6.23
C PHE A 33 -15.36 -6.99 6.93
N CYS A 34 -14.78 -8.21 6.89
CA CYS A 34 -15.36 -9.41 7.48
C CYS A 34 -14.30 -10.49 7.67
N LYS A 35 -13.95 -10.78 8.93
CA LYS A 35 -12.96 -11.81 9.28
C LYS A 35 -13.30 -13.18 8.68
N ARG A 36 -14.61 -13.54 8.62
CA ARG A 36 -15.05 -14.80 8.00
C ARG A 36 -14.77 -14.81 6.50
N GLN A 37 -15.04 -13.71 5.79
CA GLN A 37 -14.72 -13.59 4.37
C GLN A 37 -13.21 -13.75 4.13
N TRP A 38 -12.40 -13.11 4.95
CA TRP A 38 -10.96 -13.26 4.89
C TRP A 38 -10.51 -14.71 5.05
N CYS A 39 -11.05 -15.41 6.08
CA CYS A 39 -10.75 -16.81 6.34
C CYS A 39 -11.11 -17.71 5.14
N LEU A 40 -12.31 -17.54 4.58
CA LEU A 40 -12.76 -18.30 3.41
C LEU A 40 -11.85 -18.08 2.19
N ILE A 41 -11.37 -16.86 1.97
CA ILE A 41 -10.54 -16.52 0.82
C ILE A 41 -9.08 -16.97 1.01
N HIS A 42 -8.49 -16.63 2.18
CA HIS A 42 -7.04 -16.73 2.37
C HIS A 42 -6.59 -18.00 3.07
N ILE A 43 -7.44 -18.62 3.89
CA ILE A 43 -7.14 -19.85 4.62
C ILE A 43 -7.77 -21.06 3.92
N GLU A 44 -9.10 -21.03 3.71
CA GLU A 44 -9.82 -22.17 3.14
C GLU A 44 -9.74 -22.20 1.61
N GLN A 45 -9.23 -21.14 0.99
CA GLN A 45 -9.06 -20.98 -0.47
C GLN A 45 -10.36 -21.24 -1.25
N GLN A 46 -11.51 -21.03 -0.60
CA GLN A 46 -12.84 -21.16 -1.21
C GLN A 46 -13.18 -19.88 -2.00
N TRP A 47 -12.45 -19.65 -3.06
CA TRP A 47 -12.66 -18.50 -3.93
C TRP A 47 -13.13 -18.97 -5.31
N SER A 48 -14.29 -18.44 -5.75
CA SER A 48 -14.71 -18.55 -7.14
C SER A 48 -14.58 -17.18 -7.83
N GLU A 49 -13.90 -17.14 -8.95
CA GLU A 49 -13.83 -15.94 -9.77
C GLU A 49 -15.22 -15.57 -10.29
N ASN A 50 -15.53 -14.28 -10.22
CA ASN A 50 -16.72 -13.72 -10.81
C ASN A 50 -16.33 -12.55 -11.74
N ARG A 51 -17.29 -12.09 -12.56
CA ARG A 51 -17.06 -11.00 -13.51
C ARG A 51 -16.39 -9.78 -12.85
N TRP A 52 -16.73 -9.48 -11.62
CA TRP A 52 -16.25 -8.31 -10.90
C TRP A 52 -14.78 -8.43 -10.50
N THR A 53 -14.33 -9.63 -10.12
CA THR A 53 -12.93 -9.92 -9.80
C THR A 53 -12.06 -9.91 -11.04
N MET A 54 -12.55 -10.47 -12.14
CA MET A 54 -11.87 -10.45 -13.44
C MET A 54 -11.67 -9.01 -13.97
N GLU A 55 -12.70 -8.18 -13.87
CA GLU A 55 -12.59 -6.77 -14.28
C GLU A 55 -11.64 -5.97 -13.36
N GLY A 56 -11.57 -6.31 -12.06
CA GLY A 56 -10.57 -5.77 -11.14
C GLY A 56 -9.15 -6.12 -11.56
N GLN A 57 -8.87 -7.39 -11.84
CA GLN A 57 -7.56 -7.86 -12.32
C GLN A 57 -7.15 -7.17 -13.63
N LEU A 58 -8.10 -7.00 -14.58
CA LEU A 58 -7.83 -6.25 -15.82
C LEU A 58 -7.47 -4.79 -15.57
N LEU A 59 -8.05 -4.16 -14.54
CA LEU A 59 -7.69 -2.79 -14.17
C LEU A 59 -6.27 -2.72 -13.61
N HIS A 60 -5.89 -3.63 -12.73
CA HIS A 60 -4.52 -3.74 -12.21
C HIS A 60 -3.54 -4.01 -13.36
N THR A 61 -3.83 -4.92 -14.27
CA THR A 61 -2.99 -5.16 -15.46
C THR A 61 -2.79 -3.90 -16.31
N LYS A 62 -3.80 -3.03 -16.43
CA LYS A 62 -3.65 -1.74 -17.11
C LYS A 62 -2.85 -0.73 -16.31
N ALA A 63 -3.05 -0.69 -14.98
CA ALA A 63 -2.26 0.14 -14.07
C ALA A 63 -0.78 -0.28 -14.08
N ASP A 64 -0.52 -1.58 -14.16
CA ASP A 64 0.81 -2.18 -14.15
C ASP A 64 1.55 -2.06 -15.49
N ASN A 65 0.94 -1.54 -16.54
CA ASN A 65 1.57 -1.46 -17.85
C ASN A 65 2.82 -0.54 -17.83
N PRO A 66 4.05 -1.09 -17.89
CA PRO A 66 5.29 -0.32 -17.78
C PRO A 66 5.57 0.54 -19.01
N TYR A 67 4.82 0.34 -20.11
CA TYR A 67 5.01 1.05 -21.37
C TYR A 67 4.33 2.41 -21.43
N VAL A 68 3.45 2.73 -20.47
CA VAL A 68 2.88 4.08 -20.34
C VAL A 68 3.93 4.99 -19.71
N LYS A 69 4.86 5.47 -20.54
CA LYS A 69 5.92 6.42 -20.14
C LYS A 69 5.36 7.84 -20.10
N GLU A 70 4.79 8.25 -18.99
CA GLU A 70 4.59 9.68 -18.73
C GLU A 70 5.90 10.30 -18.24
N LYS A 71 6.73 10.77 -19.18
CA LYS A 71 7.93 11.56 -18.87
C LYS A 71 7.54 13.03 -18.72
N ARG A 72 7.20 13.45 -17.51
CA ARG A 72 7.28 14.87 -17.13
C ARG A 72 8.63 15.09 -16.43
N LYS A 73 9.25 16.27 -16.62
CA LYS A 73 10.58 16.59 -16.05
C LYS A 73 10.59 16.44 -14.51
N ASP A 74 9.44 16.64 -13.85
CA ASP A 74 9.32 16.76 -12.41
C ASP A 74 8.57 15.58 -11.74
N ARG A 75 8.24 14.54 -12.51
CA ARG A 75 7.61 13.32 -11.96
C ARG A 75 7.87 12.09 -12.81
N PHE A 76 7.87 10.93 -12.15
CA PHE A 76 7.88 9.63 -12.81
C PHE A 76 7.05 8.63 -11.99
N PHE A 77 6.72 7.50 -12.59
CA PHE A 77 5.90 6.45 -12.00
C PHE A 77 6.67 5.15 -11.94
N SER A 78 6.53 4.44 -10.82
CA SER A 78 6.87 3.03 -10.69
C SER A 78 5.58 2.24 -10.58
N ARG A 79 5.44 1.18 -11.35
CA ARG A 79 4.25 0.33 -11.39
C ARG A 79 4.61 -1.05 -10.88
N ALA A 80 3.63 -1.77 -10.32
CA ALA A 80 3.79 -3.11 -9.79
C ALA A 80 5.01 -3.21 -8.84
N MET A 81 5.14 -2.25 -7.89
CA MET A 81 6.28 -2.21 -6.99
C MET A 81 6.08 -3.21 -5.85
N PRO A 82 6.95 -4.24 -5.71
CA PRO A 82 6.87 -5.16 -4.58
C PRO A 82 7.26 -4.47 -3.28
N VAL A 83 6.48 -4.68 -2.24
CA VAL A 83 6.70 -4.18 -0.89
C VAL A 83 6.45 -5.25 0.15
N ALA A 84 7.08 -5.08 1.30
CA ALA A 84 6.84 -5.89 2.48
C ALA A 84 7.07 -5.04 3.73
N SER A 85 6.47 -5.44 4.82
CA SER A 85 6.68 -4.84 6.14
C SER A 85 6.84 -5.95 7.18
N SER A 86 8.01 -6.01 7.80
CA SER A 86 8.27 -6.90 8.92
C SER A 86 7.53 -6.46 10.18
N LEU A 87 7.17 -5.19 10.29
CA LEU A 87 6.38 -4.66 11.39
C LEU A 87 4.91 -5.11 11.32
N LEU A 88 4.34 -5.20 10.10
CA LEU A 88 2.96 -5.62 9.89
C LEU A 88 2.82 -7.12 9.58
N GLY A 89 3.92 -7.81 9.23
CA GLY A 89 3.85 -9.18 8.71
C GLY A 89 3.10 -9.28 7.38
N LEU A 90 3.23 -8.26 6.53
CA LEU A 90 2.50 -8.18 5.26
C LEU A 90 3.45 -8.03 4.08
N SER A 91 3.07 -8.63 2.95
CA SER A 91 3.76 -8.44 1.67
C SER A 91 2.76 -8.29 0.52
N GLY A 92 3.15 -7.57 -0.52
CA GLY A 92 2.28 -7.34 -1.67
C GLY A 92 2.94 -6.52 -2.77
N VAL A 93 2.10 -6.06 -3.70
CA VAL A 93 2.53 -5.27 -4.86
C VAL A 93 1.66 -4.03 -4.91
N LEU A 94 2.30 -2.85 -4.97
CA LEU A 94 1.62 -1.57 -5.12
C LEU A 94 1.28 -1.33 -6.59
N ASP A 95 0.09 -0.84 -6.88
CA ASP A 95 -0.34 -0.55 -8.25
C ASP A 95 0.55 0.50 -8.90
N VAL A 96 0.58 1.69 -8.32
CA VAL A 96 1.37 2.81 -8.84
C VAL A 96 1.98 3.62 -7.69
N VAL A 97 3.28 3.86 -7.77
CA VAL A 97 3.98 4.83 -6.94
C VAL A 97 4.37 6.01 -7.82
N GLU A 98 3.79 7.16 -7.56
CA GLU A 98 4.12 8.43 -8.21
C GLU A 98 5.25 9.10 -7.42
N PHE A 99 6.37 9.37 -8.09
CA PHE A 99 7.49 10.12 -7.54
C PHE A 99 7.48 11.54 -8.10
N THR A 100 7.38 12.53 -7.23
CA THR A 100 7.44 13.95 -7.58
C THR A 100 8.78 14.52 -7.10
N LYS A 101 9.40 15.41 -7.91
CA LYS A 101 10.66 16.04 -7.54
C LYS A 101 10.49 16.87 -6.27
N ASP A 102 11.34 16.61 -5.28
CA ASP A 102 11.36 17.28 -3.98
C ASP A 102 12.80 17.30 -3.46
N ASP A 103 13.52 18.36 -3.78
CA ASP A 103 14.94 18.47 -3.42
C ASP A 103 15.16 18.73 -1.92
N ILE A 104 14.11 19.03 -1.15
CA ILE A 104 14.18 19.31 0.30
C ILE A 104 13.95 18.02 1.10
N ASN A 105 12.77 17.40 0.97
CA ASN A 105 12.32 16.28 1.80
C ASN A 105 12.38 14.92 1.08
N GLY A 106 12.71 14.92 -0.21
CA GLY A 106 12.73 13.71 -1.01
C GLY A 106 13.93 12.82 -0.74
N ILE A 107 13.86 11.60 -1.25
CA ILE A 107 14.91 10.59 -1.23
C ILE A 107 15.63 10.48 -2.57
N SER A 108 16.84 9.97 -2.55
CA SER A 108 17.59 9.62 -3.77
C SER A 108 17.04 8.30 -4.32
N VAL A 109 16.72 8.31 -5.62
CA VAL A 109 16.23 7.10 -6.33
C VAL A 109 17.30 6.66 -7.32
N PRO A 110 17.71 5.38 -7.34
CA PRO A 110 18.71 4.86 -8.29
C PRO A 110 18.34 5.19 -9.73
N GLY A 111 19.32 5.72 -10.48
CA GLY A 111 19.13 6.09 -11.89
C GLY A 111 18.34 7.39 -12.13
N LYS A 112 17.99 8.13 -11.06
CA LYS A 112 17.32 9.44 -11.16
C LYS A 112 18.15 10.53 -10.51
N ARG A 113 18.27 11.69 -11.18
CA ARG A 113 18.96 12.87 -10.63
C ARG A 113 18.01 13.64 -9.70
N GLY A 114 18.55 14.16 -8.57
CA GLY A 114 17.78 14.90 -7.58
C GLY A 114 17.09 14.01 -6.55
N LYS A 115 16.28 14.62 -5.71
CA LYS A 115 15.49 13.93 -4.69
C LYS A 115 14.03 13.87 -5.09
N TRP A 116 13.32 12.86 -4.59
CA TRP A 116 11.97 12.51 -5.02
C TRP A 116 11.10 12.11 -3.83
N SER A 117 9.90 12.66 -3.77
CA SER A 117 8.88 12.29 -2.79
C SER A 117 7.89 11.32 -3.41
N PRO A 118 7.75 10.09 -2.88
CA PRO A 118 6.79 9.11 -3.35
C PRO A 118 5.42 9.32 -2.73
N VAL A 119 4.37 9.01 -3.51
CA VAL A 119 3.01 8.81 -3.05
C VAL A 119 2.41 7.60 -3.75
N ILE A 120 1.52 6.86 -3.08
CA ILE A 120 0.83 5.73 -3.67
C ILE A 120 -0.45 6.20 -4.36
N VAL A 121 -0.75 5.61 -5.50
CA VAL A 121 -2.06 5.69 -6.15
C VAL A 121 -2.58 4.28 -6.30
N GLU A 122 -3.46 3.88 -5.40
CA GLU A 122 -4.12 2.57 -5.40
C GLU A 122 -5.39 2.63 -6.24
N PHE A 123 -5.55 1.69 -7.16
CA PHE A 123 -6.65 1.64 -8.12
C PHE A 123 -7.79 0.75 -7.63
N LYS A 124 -8.98 1.32 -7.54
CA LYS A 124 -10.21 0.60 -7.19
C LYS A 124 -11.18 0.59 -8.37
N ARG A 125 -11.64 -0.61 -8.77
CA ARG A 125 -12.57 -0.77 -9.87
C ARG A 125 -13.90 -0.04 -9.65
N GLY A 126 -14.45 -0.16 -8.43
CA GLY A 126 -15.79 0.34 -8.10
C GLY A 126 -15.84 1.83 -7.84
N LYS A 127 -16.79 2.22 -7.00
CA LYS A 127 -16.92 3.57 -6.42
C LYS A 127 -16.47 3.55 -4.95
N GLN A 128 -16.21 4.74 -4.41
CA GLN A 128 -15.84 4.92 -3.00
C GLN A 128 -16.81 4.18 -2.07
N LYS A 129 -16.26 3.44 -1.12
CA LYS A 129 -17.01 2.73 -0.09
C LYS A 129 -17.38 3.69 1.05
N LYS A 130 -18.44 3.33 1.81
CA LYS A 130 -18.85 4.09 2.99
C LYS A 130 -17.97 3.81 4.21
N ASP A 131 -17.33 2.65 4.23
CA ASP A 131 -16.42 2.21 5.30
C ASP A 131 -14.95 2.44 4.94
N LEU A 132 -14.06 2.17 5.87
CA LEU A 132 -12.63 2.44 5.75
C LEU A 132 -11.82 1.32 5.08
N ARG A 133 -12.43 0.26 4.54
CA ARG A 133 -11.69 -0.92 4.01
C ARG A 133 -10.65 -0.57 2.94
N ASP A 134 -10.99 0.34 2.01
CA ASP A 134 -10.06 0.77 0.97
C ASP A 134 -8.95 1.67 1.55
N ILE A 135 -9.29 2.48 2.56
CA ILE A 135 -8.34 3.36 3.27
C ILE A 135 -7.37 2.52 4.10
N VAL A 136 -7.87 1.51 4.83
CA VAL A 136 -7.04 0.60 5.63
C VAL A 136 -6.00 -0.12 4.75
N GLN A 137 -6.40 -0.59 3.57
CA GLN A 137 -5.46 -1.17 2.63
C GLN A 137 -4.39 -0.15 2.20
N LEU A 138 -4.81 1.04 1.76
CA LEU A 138 -3.87 2.10 1.35
C LEU A 138 -2.89 2.47 2.47
N VAL A 139 -3.36 2.56 3.72
CA VAL A 139 -2.49 2.87 4.87
C VAL A 139 -1.47 1.75 5.12
N ALA A 140 -1.87 0.48 5.01
CA ALA A 140 -0.96 -0.65 5.12
C ALA A 140 0.10 -0.63 3.99
N GLU A 141 -0.31 -0.32 2.77
CA GLU A 141 0.60 -0.12 1.62
C GLU A 141 1.61 0.99 1.88
N VAL A 142 1.14 2.12 2.44
CA VAL A 142 2.01 3.24 2.81
C VAL A 142 3.03 2.82 3.86
N ILE A 143 2.61 2.10 4.91
CA ILE A 143 3.54 1.62 5.96
C ILE A 143 4.61 0.71 5.35
N CYS A 144 4.23 -0.22 4.47
CA CYS A 144 5.18 -1.08 3.76
C CYS A 144 6.17 -0.27 2.89
N LEU A 145 5.69 0.76 2.19
CA LEU A 145 6.55 1.59 1.35
C LEU A 145 7.48 2.48 2.21
N GLU A 146 6.98 3.01 3.31
CA GLU A 146 7.79 3.79 4.28
C GLU A 146 8.93 2.95 4.86
N GLU A 147 8.65 1.70 5.26
CA GLU A 147 9.66 0.77 5.76
C GLU A 147 10.71 0.47 4.69
N LYS A 148 10.28 0.21 3.45
CA LYS A 148 11.16 -0.06 2.31
C LYS A 148 12.08 1.10 1.96
N LEU A 149 11.56 2.34 2.01
CA LEU A 149 12.28 3.54 1.57
C LEU A 149 12.88 4.35 2.72
N ASN A 150 12.59 3.96 3.98
CA ASN A 150 12.99 4.65 5.20
C ASN A 150 12.59 6.14 5.20
N ILE A 151 11.32 6.42 4.92
CA ILE A 151 10.74 7.78 4.86
C ILE A 151 9.36 7.79 5.51
N LYS A 152 8.79 9.00 5.69
CA LYS A 152 7.39 9.20 6.04
C LYS A 152 6.61 9.75 4.86
N ILE A 153 5.41 9.19 4.62
CA ILE A 153 4.51 9.57 3.54
C ILE A 153 3.22 10.11 4.17
N PRO A 154 3.02 11.43 4.20
CA PRO A 154 1.90 12.03 4.92
C PRO A 154 0.55 11.87 4.22
N LYS A 155 0.55 11.59 2.92
CA LYS A 155 -0.66 11.43 2.12
C LYS A 155 -0.45 10.50 0.94
N SER A 156 -1.55 9.88 0.48
CA SER A 156 -1.59 9.02 -0.71
C SER A 156 -2.98 9.08 -1.35
N TYR A 157 -3.23 8.31 -2.39
CA TYR A 157 -4.43 8.47 -3.20
C TYR A 157 -5.14 7.15 -3.47
N LEU A 158 -6.48 7.19 -3.46
CA LEU A 158 -7.36 6.16 -4.03
C LEU A 158 -7.93 6.65 -5.36
N TYR A 159 -7.81 5.84 -6.40
CA TYR A 159 -8.43 6.13 -7.69
C TYR A 159 -9.58 5.16 -7.95
N TYR A 160 -10.79 5.68 -8.05
CA TYR A 160 -12.00 4.92 -8.31
C TYR A 160 -12.37 4.96 -9.80
N ASN A 161 -12.13 3.87 -10.51
CA ASN A 161 -12.31 3.79 -11.95
C ASN A 161 -13.76 4.04 -12.40
N GLN A 162 -14.76 3.51 -11.67
CA GLN A 162 -16.17 3.66 -12.04
C GLN A 162 -16.64 5.11 -12.03
N THR A 163 -16.07 5.94 -11.16
CA THR A 163 -16.44 7.36 -11.02
C THR A 163 -15.39 8.30 -11.57
N ASN A 164 -14.26 7.77 -12.06
CA ASN A 164 -13.10 8.52 -12.53
C ASN A 164 -12.64 9.58 -11.50
N LYS A 165 -12.63 9.20 -10.22
CA LYS A 165 -12.26 10.09 -9.12
C LYS A 165 -10.96 9.66 -8.44
N LYS A 166 -10.02 10.60 -8.30
CA LYS A 166 -8.83 10.49 -7.46
C LYS A 166 -9.13 11.18 -6.13
N ILE A 167 -9.04 10.44 -5.03
CA ILE A 167 -9.32 10.94 -3.67
C ILE A 167 -8.02 10.96 -2.90
N GLU A 168 -7.67 12.10 -2.33
CA GLU A 168 -6.55 12.24 -1.42
C GLU A 168 -6.92 11.68 -0.05
N VAL A 169 -6.02 10.95 0.56
CA VAL A 169 -6.13 10.37 1.89
C VAL A 169 -4.93 10.82 2.72
N ASP A 170 -5.19 11.55 3.80
CA ASP A 170 -4.17 11.89 4.79
C ASP A 170 -3.86 10.67 5.65
N ILE A 171 -2.57 10.34 5.77
CA ILE A 171 -2.08 9.16 6.51
C ILE A 171 -1.84 9.57 7.97
N THR A 172 -2.93 9.65 8.74
CA THR A 172 -2.89 10.08 10.14
C THR A 172 -2.40 8.98 11.08
N GLU A 173 -1.98 9.38 12.28
CA GLU A 173 -1.56 8.39 13.31
C GLU A 173 -2.73 7.52 13.78
N GLU A 174 -3.97 8.02 13.76
CA GLU A 174 -5.15 7.22 14.08
C GLU A 174 -5.36 6.11 13.07
N LEU A 175 -5.18 6.40 11.76
CA LEU A 175 -5.28 5.38 10.71
C LEU A 175 -4.13 4.37 10.77
N ARG A 176 -2.91 4.81 11.11
CA ARG A 176 -1.77 3.91 11.33
C ARG A 176 -2.05 2.96 12.50
N ASN A 177 -2.47 3.51 13.64
CA ASN A 177 -2.83 2.73 14.82
C ASN A 177 -3.96 1.74 14.52
N LEU A 178 -4.97 2.13 13.72
CA LEU A 178 -6.03 1.21 13.28
C LEU A 178 -5.43 0.02 12.54
N VAL A 179 -4.48 0.23 11.61
CA VAL A 179 -3.84 -0.85 10.85
C VAL A 179 -3.01 -1.77 11.76
N PHE A 180 -2.26 -1.20 12.73
CA PHE A 180 -1.45 -1.99 13.67
C PHE A 180 -2.29 -2.86 14.64
N HIS A 181 -3.58 -2.56 14.81
CA HIS A 181 -4.47 -3.30 15.72
C HIS A 181 -5.41 -4.29 14.98
N LEU A 182 -5.24 -4.47 13.68
CA LEU A 182 -6.00 -5.46 12.90
C LEU A 182 -5.34 -6.83 12.95
#